data_95b2d936355f790669ccf9fe4905615c
#
_entry.id   95b2d936355f790669ccf9fe4905615c
#
_cell.length_a   1.000
_cell.length_b   1.000
_cell.length_c   1.000
_cell.angle_alpha   90.00
_cell.angle_beta   90.00
_cell.angle_gamma   90.00
#
_symmetry.space_group_name_H-M   'P 1'
#
loop_
_entity.id
_entity.type
_entity.pdbx_description
1 polymer ?
#
loop_
_entity_poly.entity_id
_entity_poly.type
_entity_poly.pdbx_seq_one_letter_code
_entity_poly.pdbx_strand_id
1 'polypeptide(L)'
;MLTGAIIGGIIGVLVLVFSYFLKEQRFNKIVRSITDPAIEYAAQFNYASPKRYKNSWKYYDSYGALYVIGKTAYYKSNETAAPDIFNLAECTVQAEADWRKLKWFSIAKPGGEKFYFNSNKMGAFVNNSDETVKALAFIKSKTSA
;
A
#
# COMPACT_ATOMS: atom_id res chain seq x y z
N MET A 1 -28.85 19.31 21.69
CA MET A 1 -28.67 18.19 20.73
C MET A 1 -27.90 18.57 19.47
N LEU A 2 -28.22 19.70 18.85
CA LEU A 2 -27.52 20.14 17.62
C LEU A 2 -26.02 20.41 17.85
N THR A 3 -25.68 21.02 18.98
CA THR A 3 -24.30 21.34 19.35
C THR A 3 -23.43 20.09 19.54
N GLY A 4 -23.96 19.03 20.14
CA GLY A 4 -23.23 17.78 20.33
C GLY A 4 -22.94 17.05 19.01
N ALA A 5 -23.88 17.07 18.07
CA ALA A 5 -23.69 16.47 16.74
C ALA A 5 -22.64 17.22 15.92
N ILE A 6 -22.64 18.56 16.01
CA ILE A 6 -21.64 19.40 15.31
C ILE A 6 -20.24 19.18 15.88
N ILE A 7 -20.10 19.15 17.20
CA ILE A 7 -18.82 18.89 17.87
C ILE A 7 -18.30 17.49 17.53
N GLY A 8 -19.17 16.48 17.57
CA GLY A 8 -18.83 15.11 17.20
C GLY A 8 -18.37 14.99 15.74
N GLY A 9 -19.04 15.69 14.82
CA GLY A 9 -18.67 15.75 13.42
C GLY A 9 -17.30 16.41 13.20
N ILE A 10 -17.03 17.52 13.87
CA ILE A 10 -15.74 18.23 13.78
C ILE A 10 -14.60 17.35 14.31
N ILE A 11 -14.80 16.71 15.45
CA ILE A 11 -13.79 15.80 16.03
C ILE A 11 -13.52 14.64 15.07
N GLY A 12 -14.56 14.05 14.49
CA GLY A 12 -14.42 12.96 13.53
C GLY A 12 -13.59 13.37 12.30
N VAL A 13 -13.86 14.54 11.74
CA VAL A 13 -13.09 15.07 10.61
C VAL A 13 -11.64 15.34 11.00
N LEU A 14 -11.39 15.91 12.17
CA LEU A 14 -10.03 16.18 12.67
C LEU A 14 -9.24 14.88 12.84
N VAL A 15 -9.86 13.82 13.35
CA VAL A 15 -9.22 12.50 13.51
C VAL A 15 -8.84 11.91 12.14
N LEU A 16 -9.72 12.02 11.15
CA LEU A 16 -9.45 11.53 9.80
C LEU A 16 -8.30 12.30 9.13
N VAL A 17 -8.32 13.64 9.22
CA VAL A 17 -7.26 14.49 8.66
C VAL A 17 -5.93 14.21 9.35
N PHE A 18 -5.92 14.06 10.67
CA PHE A 18 -4.73 13.74 11.44
C PHE A 18 -4.16 12.37 11.07
N SER A 19 -5.01 11.36 10.93
CA SER A 19 -4.61 10.01 10.49
C SER A 19 -3.98 10.02 9.11
N TYR A 20 -4.58 10.76 8.17
CA TYR A 20 -4.05 10.94 6.83
C TYR A 20 -2.66 11.59 6.87
N PHE A 21 -2.51 12.64 7.65
CA PHE A 21 -1.25 13.37 7.80
C PHE A 21 -0.14 12.49 8.40
N LEU A 22 -0.46 11.68 9.41
CA LEU A 22 0.49 10.74 10.00
C LEU A 22 0.98 9.69 9.01
N LYS A 23 0.08 9.16 8.18
CA LYS A 23 0.43 8.19 7.13
C LYS A 23 1.35 8.82 6.08
N GLU A 24 1.08 10.03 5.68
CA GLU A 24 1.91 10.75 4.72
C GLU A 24 3.30 11.08 5.28
N GLN A 25 3.38 11.49 6.55
CA GLN A 25 4.66 11.69 7.24
C GLN A 25 5.46 10.39 7.31
N ARG A 26 4.82 9.27 7.61
CA ARG A 26 5.47 7.97 7.65
C ARG A 26 6.04 7.60 6.28
N PHE A 27 5.27 7.78 5.23
CA PHE A 27 5.73 7.53 3.87
C PHE A 27 6.95 8.39 3.52
N ASN A 28 6.91 9.68 3.81
CA ASN A 28 8.02 10.58 3.56
C ASN A 28 9.29 10.17 4.30
N LYS A 29 9.16 9.74 5.57
CA LYS A 29 10.29 9.21 6.34
C LYS A 29 10.87 7.94 5.72
N ILE A 30 10.02 7.03 5.27
CA ILE A 30 10.45 5.80 4.61
C ILE A 30 11.21 6.13 3.33
N VAL A 31 10.66 6.98 2.47
CA VAL A 31 11.30 7.39 1.21
C VAL A 31 12.66 8.06 1.45
N ARG A 32 12.75 8.93 2.46
CA ARG A 32 14.02 9.56 2.83
C ARG A 32 15.06 8.57 3.35
N SER A 33 14.63 7.45 3.93
CA SER A 33 15.53 6.38 4.38
C SER A 33 16.09 5.54 3.23
N ILE A 34 15.48 5.64 2.04
CA ILE A 34 15.92 4.94 0.84
C ILE A 34 16.90 5.85 0.11
N THR A 35 18.18 5.48 0.12
CA THR A 35 19.25 6.32 -0.44
C THR A 35 19.60 6.01 -1.90
N ASP A 36 18.95 5.02 -2.51
CA ASP A 36 19.22 4.61 -3.87
C ASP A 36 18.64 5.62 -4.89
N PRO A 37 19.45 6.25 -5.74
CA PRO A 37 18.96 7.19 -6.75
C PRO A 37 18.25 6.52 -7.93
N ALA A 38 18.33 5.19 -8.07
CA ALA A 38 17.79 4.44 -9.19
C ALA A 38 16.31 4.04 -9.01
N ILE A 39 15.62 4.59 -8.01
CA ILE A 39 14.19 4.34 -7.81
C ILE A 39 13.39 4.85 -9.00
N GLU A 40 12.65 3.93 -9.66
CA GLU A 40 11.81 4.24 -10.81
C GLU A 40 10.36 4.50 -10.44
N TYR A 41 9.92 3.93 -9.31
CA TYR A 41 8.55 4.05 -8.80
C TYR A 41 8.55 3.97 -7.28
N ALA A 42 7.76 4.80 -6.62
CA ALA A 42 7.52 4.73 -5.19
C ALA A 42 6.14 5.29 -4.84
N ALA A 43 5.37 4.57 -4.04
CA ALA A 43 4.07 5.04 -3.54
C ALA A 43 3.71 4.37 -2.21
N GLN A 44 2.73 4.96 -1.52
CA GLN A 44 2.17 4.40 -0.30
C GLN A 44 1.26 3.21 -0.62
N PHE A 45 1.47 2.11 0.10
CA PHE A 45 0.63 0.93 -0.02
C PHE A 45 0.33 0.27 1.33
N ASN A 46 -0.89 -0.23 1.47
CA ASN A 46 -1.21 -1.22 2.48
C ASN A 46 -0.70 -2.57 2.00
N TYR A 47 -0.08 -3.30 2.89
CA TYR A 47 0.36 -4.67 2.68
C TYR A 47 -0.49 -5.63 3.51
N ALA A 48 -0.95 -6.71 2.90
CA ALA A 48 -1.66 -7.78 3.59
C ALA A 48 -1.04 -9.14 3.27
N SER A 49 -0.80 -9.93 4.31
CA SER A 49 -0.51 -11.36 4.18
C SER A 49 -1.77 -12.13 3.79
N PRO A 50 -1.69 -13.39 3.32
CA PRO A 50 -2.86 -14.21 3.06
C PRO A 50 -3.83 -14.31 4.25
N LYS A 51 -3.28 -14.26 5.46
CA LYS A 51 -4.07 -14.29 6.71
C LYS A 51 -4.90 -13.02 6.91
N ARG A 52 -4.41 -11.87 6.47
CA ARG A 52 -5.07 -10.57 6.65
C ARG A 52 -5.93 -10.15 5.47
N TYR A 53 -5.59 -10.59 4.29
CA TYR A 53 -6.32 -10.25 3.08
C TYR A 53 -7.80 -10.64 3.19
N LYS A 54 -8.68 -9.70 2.93
CA LYS A 54 -10.15 -9.81 3.11
C LYS A 54 -10.62 -10.05 4.54
N ASN A 55 -9.77 -9.84 5.54
CA ASN A 55 -10.23 -9.88 6.93
C ASN A 55 -11.15 -8.69 7.19
N SER A 56 -12.34 -8.97 7.74
CA SER A 56 -13.37 -7.94 7.94
C SER A 56 -13.03 -6.90 8.99
N TRP A 57 -12.18 -7.24 9.93
CA TRP A 57 -11.79 -6.35 11.03
C TRP A 57 -10.54 -5.54 10.72
N LYS A 58 -9.49 -6.23 10.28
CA LYS A 58 -8.24 -5.58 9.87
C LYS A 58 -7.69 -6.31 8.64
N TYR A 59 -7.81 -5.67 7.49
CA TYR A 59 -7.51 -6.27 6.19
C TYR A 59 -6.08 -6.04 5.70
N TYR A 60 -5.22 -5.47 6.51
CA TYR A 60 -3.80 -5.26 6.19
C TYR A 60 -2.92 -5.46 7.43
N ASP A 61 -1.68 -5.84 7.22
CA ASP A 61 -0.66 -6.01 8.28
C ASP A 61 0.06 -4.71 8.57
N SER A 62 0.42 -3.98 7.53
CA SER A 62 1.19 -2.75 7.64
C SER A 62 0.85 -1.76 6.53
N TYR A 63 1.30 -0.55 6.73
CA TYR A 63 1.12 0.56 5.81
C TYR A 63 2.49 1.24 5.61
N GLY A 64 3.01 1.16 4.41
CA GLY A 64 4.37 1.63 4.12
C GLY A 64 4.57 2.05 2.68
N ALA A 65 5.79 1.90 2.19
CA ALA A 65 6.18 2.25 0.84
C ALA A 65 6.48 1.03 -0.02
N LEU A 66 5.86 0.97 -1.17
CA LEU A 66 6.21 0.05 -2.25
C LEU A 66 7.04 0.82 -3.27
N TYR A 67 8.23 0.33 -3.58
CA TYR A 67 9.11 0.98 -4.56
C TYR A 67 9.81 -0.04 -5.45
N VAL A 68 10.21 0.40 -6.64
CA VAL A 68 10.80 -0.46 -7.66
C VAL A 68 12.13 0.12 -8.13
N ILE A 69 13.14 -0.74 -8.19
CA ILE A 69 14.47 -0.45 -8.72
C ILE A 69 14.79 -1.56 -9.73
N GLY A 70 14.88 -1.22 -11.01
CA GLY A 70 15.12 -2.21 -12.05
C GLY A 70 14.03 -3.27 -12.11
N LYS A 71 14.40 -4.53 -11.95
CA LYS A 71 13.48 -5.68 -11.92
C LYS A 71 13.18 -6.18 -10.51
N THR A 72 13.39 -5.35 -9.51
CA THR A 72 13.15 -5.70 -8.11
C THR A 72 12.16 -4.73 -7.49
N ALA A 73 11.10 -5.26 -6.89
CA ALA A 73 10.19 -4.50 -6.06
C ALA A 73 10.54 -4.69 -4.59
N TYR A 74 10.35 -3.64 -3.82
CA TYR A 74 10.62 -3.60 -2.39
C TYR A 74 9.39 -3.06 -1.67
N TYR A 75 9.10 -3.64 -0.52
CA TYR A 75 8.12 -3.08 0.38
C TYR A 75 8.74 -2.83 1.75
N LYS A 76 8.66 -1.60 2.22
CA LYS A 76 9.24 -1.17 3.49
C LYS A 76 8.13 -0.62 4.40
N SER A 77 7.91 -1.29 5.53
CA SER A 77 6.80 -0.95 6.43
C SER A 77 7.08 0.28 7.32
N ASN A 78 8.35 0.57 7.59
CA ASN A 78 8.79 1.77 8.32
C ASN A 78 10.22 2.11 7.95
N GLU A 79 10.73 3.24 8.47
CA GLU A 79 12.07 3.75 8.13
C GLU A 79 13.23 2.85 8.59
N THR A 80 13.02 2.04 9.63
CA THR A 80 14.06 1.16 10.21
C THR A 80 13.90 -0.30 9.84
N ALA A 81 12.75 -0.71 9.28
CA ALA A 81 12.51 -2.09 8.89
C ALA A 81 13.32 -2.48 7.66
N ALA A 82 13.79 -3.72 7.63
CA ALA A 82 14.32 -4.31 6.41
C ALA A 82 13.19 -4.46 5.39
N PRO A 83 13.41 -4.14 4.10
CA PRO A 83 12.38 -4.28 3.09
C PRO A 83 12.12 -5.76 2.75
N ASP A 84 10.86 -6.07 2.44
CA ASP A 84 10.53 -7.29 1.72
C ASP A 84 10.96 -7.12 0.26
N ILE A 85 11.62 -8.12 -0.29
CA ILE A 85 12.26 -8.07 -1.61
C ILE A 85 11.58 -9.04 -2.56
N PHE A 86 11.18 -8.53 -3.73
CA PHE A 86 10.53 -9.31 -4.78
C PHE A 86 11.34 -9.23 -6.08
N ASN A 87 11.93 -10.33 -6.49
CA ASN A 87 12.55 -10.41 -7.82
C ASN A 87 11.45 -10.59 -8.86
N LEU A 88 11.10 -9.53 -9.57
CA LEU A 88 9.97 -9.52 -10.50
C LEU A 88 10.16 -10.45 -11.69
N ALA A 89 11.39 -10.83 -12.03
CA ALA A 89 11.64 -11.83 -13.06
C ALA A 89 11.14 -13.23 -12.67
N GLU A 90 11.05 -13.50 -11.36
CA GLU A 90 10.65 -14.81 -10.84
C GLU A 90 9.25 -14.80 -10.20
N CYS A 91 8.67 -13.64 -9.99
CA CYS A 91 7.38 -13.48 -9.33
C CYS A 91 6.23 -13.48 -10.33
N THR A 92 5.05 -13.90 -9.88
CA THR A 92 3.79 -13.74 -10.60
C THR A 92 3.03 -12.56 -10.03
N VAL A 93 2.71 -11.58 -10.87
CA VAL A 93 1.97 -10.36 -10.48
C VAL A 93 0.61 -10.37 -11.16
N GLN A 94 -0.46 -10.24 -10.39
CA GLN A 94 -1.82 -10.29 -10.92
C GLN A 94 -2.78 -9.37 -10.19
N ALA A 95 -3.80 -8.90 -10.91
CA ALA A 95 -4.93 -8.23 -10.29
C ALA A 95 -5.75 -9.22 -9.48
N GLU A 96 -6.17 -8.82 -8.30
CA GLU A 96 -7.08 -9.59 -7.45
C GLU A 96 -8.51 -9.03 -7.55
N ALA A 97 -9.49 -9.80 -7.09
CA ALA A 97 -10.87 -9.34 -7.05
C ALA A 97 -11.04 -8.13 -6.14
N ASP A 98 -11.90 -7.19 -6.55
CA ASP A 98 -12.23 -6.04 -5.72
C ASP A 98 -12.88 -6.51 -4.42
N TRP A 99 -12.51 -5.88 -3.32
CA TRP A 99 -13.09 -6.13 -2.01
C TRP A 99 -13.42 -4.82 -1.32
N ARG A 100 -14.65 -4.65 -0.90
CA ARG A 100 -15.17 -3.41 -0.30
C ARG A 100 -14.88 -2.17 -1.15
N LYS A 101 -15.06 -2.27 -2.48
CA LYS A 101 -14.76 -1.22 -3.46
C LYS A 101 -13.28 -0.83 -3.52
N LEU A 102 -12.40 -1.64 -2.95
CA LEU A 102 -10.96 -1.47 -3.03
C LEU A 102 -10.38 -2.38 -4.10
N LYS A 103 -9.51 -1.83 -4.91
CA LYS A 103 -8.73 -2.60 -5.88
C LYS A 103 -7.48 -3.15 -5.22
N TRP A 104 -7.17 -4.40 -5.53
CA TRP A 104 -6.03 -5.12 -4.99
C TRP A 104 -5.22 -5.75 -6.11
N PHE A 105 -3.94 -5.90 -5.88
CA PHE A 105 -3.10 -6.80 -6.66
C PHE A 105 -2.22 -7.65 -5.72
N SER A 106 -1.68 -8.74 -6.26
CA SER A 106 -0.76 -9.59 -5.52
C SER A 106 0.54 -9.79 -6.26
N ILE A 107 1.60 -10.00 -5.48
CA ILE A 107 2.89 -10.49 -5.95
C ILE A 107 3.11 -11.85 -5.30
N ALA A 108 3.21 -12.89 -6.11
CA ALA A 108 3.48 -14.25 -5.64
C ALA A 108 4.94 -14.61 -5.90
N LYS A 109 5.66 -15.00 -4.84
CA LYS A 109 7.03 -15.52 -4.96
C LYS A 109 7.04 -16.93 -5.58
N PRO A 110 8.19 -17.43 -6.08
CA PRO A 110 8.28 -18.76 -6.71
C PRO A 110 7.74 -19.91 -5.86
N GLY A 111 7.79 -19.78 -4.53
CA GLY A 111 7.23 -20.76 -3.59
C GLY A 111 5.71 -20.75 -3.45
N GLY A 112 5.00 -19.85 -4.16
CA GLY A 112 3.55 -19.69 -4.10
C GLY A 112 3.06 -18.74 -3.01
N GLU A 113 3.92 -18.20 -2.16
CA GLU A 113 3.56 -17.22 -1.15
C GLU A 113 3.12 -15.91 -1.79
N LYS A 114 1.90 -15.47 -1.48
CA LYS A 114 1.30 -14.25 -2.02
C LYS A 114 1.36 -13.09 -1.03
N PHE A 115 1.62 -11.91 -1.57
CA PHE A 115 1.61 -10.64 -0.85
C PHE A 115 0.62 -9.72 -1.55
N TYR A 116 -0.35 -9.19 -0.80
CA TYR A 116 -1.45 -8.39 -1.34
C TYR A 116 -1.23 -6.91 -1.05
N PHE A 117 -1.48 -6.07 -2.04
CA PHE A 117 -1.25 -4.64 -1.96
C PHE A 117 -2.45 -3.83 -2.41
N ASN A 118 -2.73 -2.75 -1.68
CA ASN A 118 -3.65 -1.72 -2.12
C ASN A 118 -3.19 -0.34 -1.64
N SER A 119 -3.55 0.71 -2.39
CA SER A 119 -3.07 2.08 -2.13
C SER A 119 -4.05 2.95 -1.35
N ASN A 120 -5.11 2.38 -0.80
CA ASN A 120 -6.13 3.16 -0.14
C ASN A 120 -5.64 3.77 1.18
N LYS A 121 -5.71 5.09 1.31
CA LYS A 121 -5.20 5.84 2.46
C LYS A 121 -6.21 6.01 3.59
N MET A 122 -7.50 6.09 3.30
CA MET A 122 -8.53 6.44 4.27
C MET A 122 -9.81 5.56 4.16
N GLY A 123 -9.66 4.28 3.90
CA GLY A 123 -10.81 3.39 3.78
C GLY A 123 -11.76 3.81 2.65
N ALA A 124 -13.05 3.84 2.93
CA ALA A 124 -14.07 4.16 1.95
C ALA A 124 -14.13 5.65 1.56
N PHE A 125 -13.49 6.54 2.31
CA PHE A 125 -13.62 7.99 2.13
C PHE A 125 -12.65 8.57 1.09
N VAL A 126 -11.45 8.01 0.96
CA VAL A 126 -10.47 8.42 -0.05
C VAL A 126 -10.01 7.19 -0.80
N ASN A 127 -10.50 7.07 -2.03
CA ASN A 127 -10.20 5.93 -2.88
C ASN A 127 -9.02 6.26 -3.81
N ASN A 128 -7.88 5.62 -3.58
CA ASN A 128 -6.69 5.71 -4.42
C ASN A 128 -6.54 4.49 -5.34
N SER A 129 -7.67 3.90 -5.79
CA SER A 129 -7.65 2.73 -6.67
C SER A 129 -6.86 2.97 -7.96
N ASP A 130 -6.81 4.20 -8.46
CA ASP A 130 -6.01 4.56 -9.63
C ASP A 130 -4.51 4.32 -9.40
N GLU A 131 -4.01 4.61 -8.21
CA GLU A 131 -2.61 4.32 -7.87
C GLU A 131 -2.35 2.82 -7.81
N THR A 132 -3.30 2.03 -7.31
CA THR A 132 -3.20 0.56 -7.30
C THR A 132 -3.12 0.01 -8.74
N VAL A 133 -3.96 0.49 -9.63
CA VAL A 133 -3.95 0.10 -11.05
C VAL A 133 -2.64 0.51 -11.73
N LYS A 134 -2.18 1.72 -11.46
CA LYS A 134 -0.93 2.26 -12.01
C LYS A 134 0.29 1.46 -11.56
N ALA A 135 0.37 1.13 -10.27
CA ALA A 135 1.44 0.30 -9.72
C ALA A 135 1.44 -1.10 -10.33
N LEU A 136 0.26 -1.71 -10.44
CA LEU A 136 0.12 -3.02 -11.07
C LEU A 136 0.62 -3.03 -12.51
N ALA A 137 0.23 -2.04 -13.30
CA ALA A 137 0.68 -1.91 -14.69
C ALA A 137 2.20 -1.73 -14.78
N PHE A 138 2.76 -0.88 -13.92
CA PHE A 138 4.20 -0.63 -13.87
C PHE A 138 4.98 -1.91 -13.50
N ILE A 139 4.56 -2.59 -12.45
CA ILE A 139 5.22 -3.81 -11.96
C ILE A 139 5.10 -4.94 -12.99
N LYS A 140 3.93 -5.10 -13.63
CA LYS A 140 3.75 -6.07 -14.72
C LYS A 140 4.69 -5.81 -15.90
N SER A 141 4.95 -4.56 -16.23
CA SER A 141 5.90 -4.22 -17.30
C SER A 141 7.31 -4.71 -17.00
N LYS A 142 7.67 -4.85 -15.75
CA LYS A 142 8.97 -5.36 -15.30
C LYS A 142 9.04 -6.90 -15.28
N THR A 143 7.90 -7.58 -15.18
CA THR A 143 7.86 -9.06 -15.20
C THR A 143 7.93 -9.63 -16.62
N SER A 144 7.45 -8.89 -17.60
CA SER A 144 7.36 -9.35 -19.00
C SER A 144 8.57 -9.02 -19.87
N ALA A 145 9.56 -8.34 -19.30
CA ALA A 145 10.77 -7.92 -20.05
C ALA A 145 11.92 -8.92 -19.91
#